data_7e3265f41f28d2704fd8697f1758f5af
#
_entry.id   7e3265f41f28d2704fd8697f1758f5af
#
_cell.length_a   1.000
_cell.length_b   1.000
_cell.length_c   1.000
_cell.angle_alpha   90.00
_cell.angle_beta   90.00
_cell.angle_gamma   90.00
#
_symmetry.space_group_name_H-M   'P 1'
#
loop_
_entity.id
_entity.type
_entity.pdbx_description
1 polymer ?
#
loop_
_entity_poly.entity_id
_entity_poly.type
_entity_poly.pdbx_seq_one_letter_code
_entity_poly.pdbx_strand_id
1 'polypeptide(L)'
;MLLIDEARGIMRSCGNVNQWIDGYPSRETIVADISHGHAYVLEQEDGLVVASFAFIPGPEPTYKEIFEGQWLDDKPYHVVHRLASTAASHGIFKEVMDYCIGVAGNLRIDTHRDNVIMRHVIERYGFDYCGIIYLLNGDERLAYQFPPKRRQ
;
A
#
# COMPACT_ATOMS: atom_id res chain seq x y z
N MET A 1 -11.21 -0.18 11.99
CA MET A 1 -10.33 -1.12 12.75
C MET A 1 -10.62 -2.60 12.52
N LEU A 2 -11.87 -3.00 12.28
CA LEU A 2 -12.19 -4.41 11.99
C LEU A 2 -11.46 -4.93 10.75
N LEU A 3 -11.41 -4.15 9.67
CA LEU A 3 -10.66 -4.52 8.47
C LEU A 3 -9.16 -4.66 8.75
N ILE A 4 -8.61 -3.79 9.58
CA ILE A 4 -7.21 -3.84 9.98
C ILE A 4 -6.92 -5.13 10.75
N ASP A 5 -7.79 -5.49 11.68
CA ASP A 5 -7.63 -6.71 12.48
C ASP A 5 -7.74 -7.96 11.62
N GLU A 6 -8.65 -7.99 10.67
CA GLU A 6 -8.78 -9.09 9.72
C GLU A 6 -7.53 -9.20 8.84
N ALA A 7 -7.02 -8.09 8.34
CA ALA A 7 -5.80 -8.07 7.53
C ALA A 7 -4.58 -8.57 8.30
N ARG A 8 -4.44 -8.21 9.58
CA ARG A 8 -3.38 -8.75 10.44
C ARG A 8 -3.46 -10.26 10.56
N GLY A 9 -4.68 -10.78 10.72
CA GLY A 9 -4.90 -12.23 10.80
C GLY A 9 -4.49 -12.94 9.52
N ILE A 10 -4.84 -12.37 8.37
CA ILE A 10 -4.45 -12.91 7.06
C ILE A 10 -2.93 -12.89 6.90
N MET A 11 -2.28 -11.79 7.25
CA MET A 11 -0.82 -11.68 7.19
C MET A 11 -0.14 -12.78 8.00
N ARG A 12 -0.57 -12.98 9.24
CA ARG A 12 -0.01 -14.01 10.11
C ARG A 12 -0.21 -15.42 9.57
N SER A 13 -1.41 -15.71 9.05
CA SER A 13 -1.72 -17.04 8.50
C SER A 13 -0.92 -17.36 7.25
N CYS A 14 -0.42 -16.35 6.54
CA CYS A 14 0.38 -16.49 5.33
C CYS A 14 1.89 -16.34 5.58
N GLY A 15 2.33 -16.34 6.83
CA GLY A 15 3.75 -16.23 7.19
C GLY A 15 4.29 -14.82 7.26
N ASN A 16 3.48 -13.81 7.00
CA ASN A 16 3.87 -12.39 7.09
C ASN A 16 3.62 -11.88 8.51
N VAL A 17 4.53 -12.23 9.43
CA VAL A 17 4.36 -11.96 10.87
C VAL A 17 5.08 -10.69 11.33
N ASN A 18 5.91 -10.08 10.48
CA ASN A 18 6.77 -8.95 10.83
C ASN A 18 6.30 -7.61 10.26
N GLN A 19 5.30 -7.60 9.41
CA GLN A 19 4.65 -6.39 8.95
C GLN A 19 3.46 -6.10 9.87
N TRP A 20 3.16 -4.85 10.15
CA TRP A 20 2.07 -4.44 11.05
C TRP A 20 2.19 -5.06 12.45
N ILE A 21 3.36 -4.97 13.02
CA ILE A 21 3.65 -5.40 14.40
C ILE A 21 3.42 -4.25 15.39
N ASP A 22 3.45 -4.58 16.68
CA ASP A 22 3.36 -3.62 17.78
C ASP A 22 2.12 -2.73 17.72
N GLY A 23 0.98 -3.31 17.30
CA GLY A 23 -0.28 -2.59 17.20
C GLY A 23 -0.40 -1.65 16.00
N TYR A 24 0.55 -1.67 15.09
CA TYR A 24 0.47 -0.86 13.87
C TYR A 24 -0.44 -1.52 12.83
N PRO A 25 -1.25 -0.78 12.07
CA PRO A 25 -1.54 0.63 12.28
C PRO A 25 -2.45 0.82 13.50
N SER A 26 -2.13 1.81 14.31
CA SER A 26 -2.92 2.14 15.49
C SER A 26 -4.20 2.88 15.10
N ARG A 27 -5.15 2.93 16.06
CA ARG A 27 -6.35 3.75 15.90
C ARG A 27 -5.99 5.21 15.63
N GLU A 28 -4.97 5.73 16.32
CA GLU A 28 -4.51 7.12 16.17
C GLU A 28 -4.00 7.39 14.77
N THR A 29 -3.28 6.44 14.16
CA THR A 29 -2.81 6.54 12.78
C THR A 29 -3.99 6.65 11.81
N ILE A 30 -5.01 5.80 11.99
CA ILE A 30 -6.21 5.82 11.14
C ILE A 30 -6.98 7.11 11.31
N VAL A 31 -7.14 7.59 12.55
CA VAL A 31 -7.81 8.88 12.83
C VAL A 31 -7.05 10.03 12.14
N ALA A 32 -5.73 10.01 12.17
CA ALA A 32 -4.92 11.02 11.49
C ALA A 32 -5.13 10.98 9.97
N ASP A 33 -5.17 9.80 9.37
CA ASP A 33 -5.47 9.65 7.94
C ASP A 33 -6.83 10.25 7.59
N ILE A 34 -7.84 10.00 8.41
CA ILE A 34 -9.19 10.56 8.22
C ILE A 34 -9.15 12.09 8.33
N SER A 35 -8.49 12.60 9.36
CA SER A 35 -8.39 14.06 9.61
C SER A 35 -7.71 14.81 8.48
N HIS A 36 -6.73 14.19 7.84
CA HIS A 36 -5.99 14.79 6.72
C HIS A 36 -6.69 14.58 5.36
N GLY A 37 -7.83 13.85 5.33
CA GLY A 37 -8.52 13.56 4.08
C GLY A 37 -7.82 12.48 3.24
N HIS A 38 -6.98 11.66 3.85
CA HIS A 38 -6.21 10.62 3.16
C HIS A 38 -6.81 9.22 3.28
N ALA A 39 -7.83 9.04 4.12
CA ALA A 39 -8.46 7.74 4.33
C ALA A 39 -9.56 7.50 3.30
N TYR A 40 -9.54 6.33 2.69
CA TYR A 40 -10.49 5.91 1.67
C TYR A 40 -11.02 4.53 2.00
N VAL A 41 -12.22 4.24 1.58
CA VAL A 41 -12.83 2.92 1.68
C VAL A 41 -13.35 2.49 0.32
N LEU A 42 -13.35 1.19 0.08
CA LEU A 42 -14.02 0.57 -1.05
C LEU A 42 -15.31 -0.07 -0.56
N GLU A 43 -16.42 0.41 -1.06
CA GLU A 43 -17.75 -0.04 -0.69
C GLU A 43 -18.39 -0.77 -1.87
N GLN A 44 -18.99 -1.93 -1.62
CA GLN A 44 -19.74 -2.67 -2.62
C GLN A 44 -21.13 -2.07 -2.81
N GLU A 45 -21.83 -2.48 -3.88
CA GLU A 45 -23.17 -1.98 -4.20
C GLU A 45 -24.17 -2.21 -3.08
N ASP A 46 -23.98 -3.25 -2.28
CA ASP A 46 -24.84 -3.55 -1.10
C ASP A 46 -24.52 -2.71 0.13
N GLY A 47 -23.56 -1.79 0.03
CA GLY A 47 -23.13 -0.94 1.14
C GLY A 47 -22.06 -1.55 2.03
N LEU A 48 -21.63 -2.77 1.77
CA LEU A 48 -20.57 -3.42 2.55
C LEU A 48 -19.20 -2.83 2.23
N VAL A 49 -18.49 -2.36 3.25
CA VAL A 49 -17.11 -1.88 3.12
C VAL A 49 -16.17 -3.09 3.11
N VAL A 50 -15.43 -3.26 2.02
CA VAL A 50 -14.57 -4.43 1.80
C VAL A 50 -13.09 -4.11 1.82
N ALA A 51 -12.72 -2.83 1.77
CA ALA A 51 -11.33 -2.41 1.88
C ALA A 51 -11.22 -1.01 2.47
N SER A 52 -10.08 -0.76 3.09
CA SER A 52 -9.69 0.59 3.49
C SER A 52 -8.21 0.79 3.17
N PHE A 53 -7.84 2.03 2.88
CA PHE A 53 -6.46 2.37 2.56
C PHE A 53 -6.21 3.85 2.79
N ALA A 54 -4.94 4.22 2.91
CA ALA A 54 -4.52 5.61 2.88
C ALA A 54 -3.96 5.93 1.49
N PHE A 55 -4.38 7.05 0.93
CA PHE A 55 -3.93 7.54 -0.37
C PHE A 55 -3.41 8.95 -0.19
N ILE A 56 -2.10 9.11 -0.25
CA ILE A 56 -1.40 10.27 0.30
C ILE A 56 -0.51 10.89 -0.77
N PRO A 57 -0.64 12.22 -1.02
CA PRO A 57 0.31 12.91 -1.89
C PRO A 57 1.73 12.84 -1.32
N GLY A 58 2.71 12.57 -2.18
CA GLY A 58 4.11 12.65 -1.76
C GLY A 58 4.58 14.08 -1.53
N PRO A 59 5.83 14.27 -1.11
CA PRO A 59 6.84 13.22 -0.90
C PRO A 59 6.65 12.46 0.41
N GLU A 60 7.00 11.19 0.39
CA GLU A 60 7.01 10.32 1.58
C GLU A 60 8.43 10.32 2.16
N PRO A 61 8.62 10.72 3.45
CA PRO A 61 9.97 10.82 4.01
C PRO A 61 10.81 9.55 3.91
N THR A 62 10.20 8.38 4.09
CA THR A 62 10.93 7.10 4.02
C THR A 62 11.29 6.69 2.59
N TYR A 63 10.77 7.39 1.59
CA TYR A 63 11.07 7.14 0.18
C TYR A 63 12.17 8.04 -0.37
N LYS A 64 12.68 8.96 0.44
CA LYS A 64 13.73 9.89 0.02
C LYS A 64 15.00 9.17 -0.39
N GLU A 65 15.37 8.13 0.35
CA GLU A 65 16.52 7.29 0.05
C GLU A 65 16.04 5.89 -0.31
N ILE A 66 16.63 5.33 -1.37
CA ILE A 66 16.36 3.98 -1.82
C ILE A 66 17.69 3.28 -2.07
N PHE A 67 17.76 1.99 -1.71
CA PHE A 67 18.97 1.19 -1.74
C PHE A 67 18.80 0.00 -2.66
N GLU A 68 19.89 -0.50 -3.21
CA GLU A 68 19.91 -1.66 -4.12
C GLU A 68 19.00 -1.50 -5.32
N GLY A 69 18.87 -0.26 -5.78
CA GLY A 69 18.03 0.10 -6.91
C GLY A 69 17.81 1.59 -6.98
N GLN A 70 16.76 1.98 -7.70
CA GLN A 70 16.38 3.38 -7.85
C GLN A 70 14.91 3.51 -8.24
N TRP A 71 14.31 4.64 -7.87
CA TRP A 71 12.97 4.99 -8.35
C TRP A 71 13.00 5.21 -9.85
N LEU A 72 11.85 5.04 -10.52
CA LEU A 72 11.75 5.15 -11.97
C LEU A 72 11.91 6.59 -12.45
N ASP A 73 11.53 7.57 -11.64
CA ASP A 73 11.64 9.00 -11.95
C ASP A 73 11.62 9.84 -10.68
N ASP A 74 11.77 11.17 -10.86
CA ASP A 74 11.71 12.15 -9.78
C ASP A 74 10.41 12.95 -9.79
N LYS A 75 9.42 12.52 -10.54
CA LYS A 75 8.15 13.24 -10.67
C LYS A 75 7.30 13.12 -9.41
N PRO A 76 6.39 14.07 -9.19
CA PRO A 76 5.42 13.93 -8.10
C PRO A 76 4.66 12.61 -8.18
N TYR A 77 4.40 12.04 -7.02
CA TYR A 77 3.73 10.74 -6.88
C TYR A 77 2.78 10.75 -5.71
N HIS A 78 1.86 9.81 -5.69
CA HIS A 78 1.06 9.48 -4.51
C HIS A 78 1.49 8.13 -3.95
N VAL A 79 1.18 7.90 -2.70
CA VAL A 79 1.50 6.67 -1.99
C VAL A 79 0.21 6.01 -1.52
N VAL A 80 0.14 4.68 -1.66
CA VAL A 80 -0.92 3.88 -1.05
C VAL A 80 -0.32 3.16 0.15
N HIS A 81 -0.87 3.43 1.31
CA HIS A 81 -0.44 2.84 2.58
C HIS A 81 -1.60 2.16 3.28
N ARG A 82 -1.27 1.24 4.15
CA ARG A 82 -2.24 0.63 5.07
C ARG A 82 -3.45 0.04 4.37
N LEU A 83 -3.21 -0.61 3.24
CA LEU A 83 -4.28 -1.29 2.51
C LEU A 83 -4.71 -2.54 3.29
N ALA A 84 -5.97 -2.58 3.65
CA ALA A 84 -6.60 -3.71 4.31
C ALA A 84 -7.86 -4.10 3.56
N SER A 85 -8.10 -5.39 3.38
CA SER A 85 -9.27 -5.88 2.69
C SER A 85 -9.82 -7.14 3.38
N THR A 86 -11.09 -7.45 3.09
CA THR A 86 -11.69 -8.67 3.60
C THR A 86 -11.15 -9.90 2.87
N ALA A 87 -11.03 -11.02 3.59
CA ALA A 87 -10.54 -12.27 3.01
C ALA A 87 -11.44 -12.84 1.91
N ALA A 88 -12.73 -12.52 1.97
CA ALA A 88 -13.72 -13.06 1.04
C ALA A 88 -13.78 -12.33 -0.30
N SER A 89 -13.04 -11.25 -0.46
CA SER A 89 -13.15 -10.38 -1.64
C SER A 89 -12.00 -10.61 -2.61
N HIS A 90 -12.34 -10.73 -3.89
CA HIS A 90 -11.37 -10.91 -4.97
C HIS A 90 -11.30 -9.64 -5.83
N GLY A 91 -10.13 -9.38 -6.39
CA GLY A 91 -9.93 -8.25 -7.29
C GLY A 91 -9.92 -6.88 -6.62
N ILE A 92 -9.90 -6.83 -5.29
CA ILE A 92 -9.90 -5.56 -4.54
C ILE A 92 -8.66 -4.73 -4.85
N PHE A 93 -7.49 -5.36 -4.88
CA PHE A 93 -6.25 -4.63 -5.16
C PHE A 93 -6.33 -3.91 -6.51
N LYS A 94 -6.83 -4.61 -7.53
CA LYS A 94 -6.98 -4.03 -8.86
C LYS A 94 -7.94 -2.84 -8.85
N GLU A 95 -9.09 -2.95 -8.17
CA GLU A 95 -10.05 -1.84 -8.09
C GLU A 95 -9.46 -0.63 -7.39
N VAL A 96 -8.76 -0.85 -6.28
CA VAL A 96 -8.08 0.23 -5.55
C VAL A 96 -7.04 0.92 -6.43
N MET A 97 -6.20 0.13 -7.12
CA MET A 97 -5.15 0.68 -7.97
C MET A 97 -5.71 1.39 -9.19
N ASP A 98 -6.76 0.86 -9.82
CA ASP A 98 -7.41 1.51 -10.96
C ASP A 98 -7.93 2.90 -10.56
N TYR A 99 -8.53 3.03 -9.39
CA TYR A 99 -8.96 4.32 -8.87
C TYR A 99 -7.77 5.25 -8.63
N CYS A 100 -6.76 4.79 -7.92
CA CYS A 100 -5.60 5.61 -7.55
C CYS A 100 -4.81 6.08 -8.78
N ILE A 101 -4.63 5.21 -9.77
CA ILE A 101 -3.97 5.55 -11.04
C ILE A 101 -4.78 6.60 -11.79
N GLY A 102 -6.10 6.48 -11.78
CA GLY A 102 -6.99 7.46 -12.43
C GLY A 102 -6.87 8.86 -11.82
N VAL A 103 -6.56 8.95 -10.53
CA VAL A 103 -6.40 10.23 -9.84
C VAL A 103 -4.97 10.77 -9.97
N ALA A 104 -3.97 9.96 -9.67
CA ALA A 104 -2.59 10.43 -9.50
C ALA A 104 -1.69 10.15 -10.69
N GLY A 105 -1.89 9.04 -11.38
CA GLY A 105 -1.06 8.66 -12.54
C GLY A 105 0.31 8.09 -12.18
N ASN A 106 0.90 8.46 -11.05
CA ASN A 106 2.21 8.00 -10.59
C ASN A 106 2.09 7.55 -9.14
N LEU A 107 2.31 6.26 -8.90
CA LEU A 107 2.14 5.67 -7.58
C LEU A 107 3.42 4.97 -7.12
N ARG A 108 3.71 5.11 -5.83
CA ARG A 108 4.73 4.32 -5.14
C ARG A 108 4.07 3.55 -4.00
N ILE A 109 4.54 2.34 -3.77
CA ILE A 109 4.03 1.46 -2.73
C ILE A 109 5.19 0.63 -2.18
N ASP A 110 5.09 0.22 -0.94
CA ASP A 110 6.05 -0.70 -0.35
C ASP A 110 5.33 -1.82 0.39
N THR A 111 6.04 -2.93 0.58
CA THR A 111 5.54 -4.06 1.36
C THR A 111 6.69 -4.83 2.00
N HIS A 112 6.38 -5.57 3.05
CA HIS A 112 7.36 -6.44 3.69
C HIS A 112 7.72 -7.62 2.78
N ARG A 113 8.98 -8.04 2.82
CA ARG A 113 9.49 -9.19 2.05
C ARG A 113 8.65 -10.45 2.25
N ASP A 114 8.15 -10.68 3.45
CA ASP A 114 7.36 -11.86 3.80
C ASP A 114 5.91 -11.80 3.33
N ASN A 115 5.46 -10.65 2.84
CA ASN A 115 4.11 -10.51 2.32
C ASN A 115 4.05 -10.98 0.86
N VAL A 116 4.13 -12.28 0.67
CA VAL A 116 4.21 -12.93 -0.64
C VAL A 116 2.96 -12.63 -1.47
N ILE A 117 1.78 -12.63 -0.83
CA ILE A 117 0.51 -12.34 -1.51
C ILE A 117 0.54 -10.91 -2.07
N MET A 118 0.91 -9.92 -1.24
CA MET A 118 0.96 -8.52 -1.67
C MET A 118 2.01 -8.31 -2.76
N ARG A 119 3.18 -8.91 -2.61
CA ARG A 119 4.23 -8.83 -3.64
C ARG A 119 3.72 -9.34 -4.98
N HIS A 120 3.01 -10.46 -4.96
CA HIS A 120 2.47 -11.06 -6.19
C HIS A 120 1.44 -10.16 -6.86
N VAL A 121 0.48 -9.60 -6.10
CA VAL A 121 -0.55 -8.73 -6.69
C VAL A 121 0.03 -7.39 -7.16
N ILE A 122 1.02 -6.84 -6.46
CA ILE A 122 1.72 -5.62 -6.88
C ILE A 122 2.40 -5.85 -8.24
N GLU A 123 3.18 -6.91 -8.35
CA GLU A 123 3.91 -7.23 -9.58
C GLU A 123 2.95 -7.57 -10.72
N ARG A 124 1.91 -8.34 -10.44
CA ARG A 124 0.90 -8.73 -11.43
C ARG A 124 0.13 -7.53 -11.96
N TYR A 125 -0.12 -6.52 -11.14
CA TYR A 125 -0.79 -5.30 -11.59
C TYR A 125 0.07 -4.50 -12.57
N GLY A 126 1.38 -4.61 -12.49
CA GLY A 126 2.29 -3.93 -13.39
C GLY A 126 3.24 -2.95 -12.73
N PHE A 127 3.36 -2.97 -11.40
CA PHE A 127 4.37 -2.20 -10.69
C PHE A 127 5.76 -2.79 -10.95
N ASP A 128 6.74 -1.91 -11.09
CA ASP A 128 8.14 -2.32 -11.19
C ASP A 128 8.80 -2.30 -9.82
N TYR A 129 9.55 -3.34 -9.51
CA TYR A 129 10.38 -3.36 -8.31
C TYR A 129 11.51 -2.34 -8.47
N CYS A 130 11.70 -1.50 -7.46
CA CYS A 130 12.67 -0.40 -7.52
C CYS A 130 13.84 -0.56 -6.57
N GLY A 131 13.67 -1.26 -5.46
CA GLY A 131 14.74 -1.39 -4.49
C GLY A 131 14.21 -1.52 -3.06
N ILE A 132 15.06 -1.15 -2.11
CA ILE A 132 14.78 -1.31 -0.68
C ILE A 132 14.70 0.07 -0.03
N ILE A 133 13.66 0.29 0.77
CA ILE A 133 13.56 1.45 1.65
C ILE A 133 13.58 0.98 3.10
N TYR A 134 13.86 1.88 4.02
CA TYR A 134 13.85 1.60 5.45
C TYR A 134 12.85 2.52 6.15
N LEU A 135 12.02 1.93 7.00
CA LEU A 135 11.11 2.70 7.84
C LEU A 135 11.90 3.45 8.91
N LEU A 136 11.24 4.38 9.61
CA LEU A 136 11.89 5.17 10.65
C LEU A 136 12.50 4.31 11.77
N ASN A 137 11.91 3.15 12.04
CA ASN A 137 12.42 2.20 13.02
C ASN A 137 13.56 1.30 12.48
N GLY A 138 13.96 1.48 11.22
CA GLY A 138 15.01 0.69 10.58
C GLY A 138 14.54 -0.56 9.86
N ASP A 139 13.25 -0.88 9.91
CA ASP A 139 12.73 -2.07 9.24
C ASP A 139 12.76 -1.92 7.72
N GLU A 140 13.15 -2.99 7.06
CA GLU A 140 13.25 -3.07 5.61
C GLU A 140 11.88 -3.19 4.96
N ARG A 141 11.69 -2.52 3.80
CA ARG A 141 10.54 -2.73 2.93
C ARG A 141 11.00 -2.80 1.48
N LEU A 142 10.32 -3.62 0.70
CA LEU A 142 10.51 -3.66 -0.75
C LEU A 142 9.67 -2.56 -1.39
N ALA A 143 10.29 -1.77 -2.25
CA ALA A 143 9.69 -0.59 -2.84
C ALA A 143 9.37 -0.81 -4.32
N TYR A 144 8.19 -0.36 -4.72
CA TYR A 144 7.67 -0.51 -6.07
C TYR A 144 7.10 0.81 -6.57
N GLN A 145 7.13 0.99 -7.87
CA GLN A 145 6.52 2.16 -8.52
C GLN A 145 5.72 1.72 -9.73
N PHE A 146 4.52 2.29 -9.88
CA PHE A 146 3.77 2.15 -11.13
C PHE A 146 4.20 3.27 -12.04
N PRO A 147 4.79 2.97 -13.21
CA PRO A 147 5.29 4.01 -14.09
C PRO A 147 4.16 4.86 -14.65
N PRO A 148 4.35 6.19 -14.76
CA PRO A 148 3.45 6.98 -15.56
C PRO A 148 3.45 6.42 -16.99
N LYS A 149 2.32 6.56 -17.68
CA LYS A 149 2.05 5.97 -18.99
C LYS A 149 3.30 5.60 -19.77
N ARG A 150 3.52 4.31 -19.97
CA ARG A 150 4.52 3.85 -20.92
C ARG A 150 4.10 4.35 -22.30
N ARG A 151 4.90 5.20 -22.89
CA ARG A 151 4.74 5.53 -24.30
C ARG A 151 5.15 4.31 -25.10
N GLN A 152 4.27 3.88 -25.96
CA GLN A 152 4.60 2.86 -26.94
C GLN A 152 5.51 3.43 -28.01
#